data_f55190beb0eaf57812a801949fae186b
#
_entry.id   f55190beb0eaf57812a801949fae186b
#
_cell.length_a   1.000
_cell.length_b   1.000
_cell.length_c   1.000
_cell.angle_alpha   90.00
_cell.angle_beta   90.00
_cell.angle_gamma   90.00
#
_symmetry.space_group_name_H-M   'P 1'
#
loop_
_entity.id
_entity.type
_entity.pdbx_description
1 polymer ?
#
loop_
_entity_poly.entity_id
_entity_poly.type
_entity_poly.pdbx_seq_one_letter_code
_entity_poly.pdbx_strand_id
1 'polypeptide(L)'
;MALVYNETTGNFDDIQAPPIIRYFRLQESVPFFQGDTVTLSWQIDGANHIYIDEQERHGDSFRVSLDSVGTKIIKVRATNSDGIAERILRLDVLPCPKFNIYPSATILHRGRNENVILRWTIENARNIKLITGNETIEIPTTGEVTFTPVEDTEFIFEAKGLEGGKVFRHIIPIRIRESAQIDFKVNRQFSYPNLPLLLTWKVENGDSVSIDKFGEQPHKGQLEVTPGVDTNYVIRVRDAFGEQIRTITVRMLPLPVIKEILVPIPNIDKNLDISYVAPQFRASVSIPTLDSLLLKLNLPTVPELKNSFFVKPISPEKKKRYKQPFKSLYNYFFNK
;
A
#
# COMPACT_ATOMS: atom_id res chain seq x y z
N MET A 1 -28.48 -49.06 -39.94
CA MET A 1 -27.57 -49.40 -41.04
C MET A 1 -28.41 -49.86 -42.23
N ALA A 2 -28.36 -49.14 -43.33
CA ALA A 2 -28.98 -49.59 -44.58
C ALA A 2 -27.83 -50.15 -45.42
N LEU A 3 -27.91 -51.40 -45.83
CA LEU A 3 -26.98 -52.01 -46.75
C LEU A 3 -27.51 -51.85 -48.16
N VAL A 4 -26.71 -51.30 -49.06
CA VAL A 4 -27.01 -51.21 -50.48
C VAL A 4 -26.07 -52.16 -51.21
N TYR A 5 -26.65 -53.01 -52.04
CA TYR A 5 -25.86 -53.95 -52.88
C TYR A 5 -25.18 -53.16 -54.01
N ASN A 6 -23.83 -53.20 -54.04
CA ASN A 6 -23.05 -52.56 -55.07
C ASN A 6 -22.81 -53.59 -56.18
N GLU A 7 -23.53 -53.44 -57.32
CA GLU A 7 -23.44 -54.35 -58.44
C GLU A 7 -22.08 -54.39 -59.10
N THR A 8 -21.24 -53.34 -58.89
CA THR A 8 -19.90 -53.26 -59.51
C THR A 8 -18.85 -54.02 -58.70
N THR A 9 -19.02 -54.08 -57.38
CA THR A 9 -18.07 -54.77 -56.47
C THR A 9 -18.56 -56.14 -55.98
N GLY A 10 -19.88 -56.41 -56.16
CA GLY A 10 -20.52 -57.61 -55.69
C GLY A 10 -20.68 -57.70 -54.15
N ASN A 11 -20.45 -56.60 -53.45
CA ASN A 11 -20.53 -56.49 -52.01
C ASN A 11 -21.67 -55.59 -51.53
N PHE A 12 -22.12 -55.78 -50.32
CA PHE A 12 -23.00 -54.83 -49.67
C PHE A 12 -22.18 -53.69 -49.10
N ASP A 13 -22.34 -52.48 -49.60
CA ASP A 13 -21.73 -51.28 -49.06
C ASP A 13 -22.61 -50.75 -47.90
N ASP A 14 -21.96 -50.46 -46.78
CA ASP A 14 -22.61 -49.90 -45.62
C ASP A 14 -22.79 -48.40 -45.89
N ILE A 15 -24.02 -47.97 -46.27
CA ILE A 15 -24.34 -46.57 -46.45
C ILE A 15 -24.39 -45.94 -45.06
N GLN A 16 -23.39 -45.19 -44.68
CA GLN A 16 -23.45 -44.32 -43.53
C GLN A 16 -24.25 -43.09 -43.95
N ALA A 17 -25.38 -42.81 -43.28
CA ALA A 17 -26.10 -41.59 -43.53
C ALA A 17 -25.24 -40.36 -43.11
N PRO A 18 -25.42 -39.18 -43.74
CA PRO A 18 -24.74 -37.98 -43.32
C PRO A 18 -24.86 -37.74 -41.81
N PRO A 19 -23.86 -37.09 -41.14
CA PRO A 19 -23.92 -36.84 -39.72
C PRO A 19 -25.17 -36.04 -39.32
N ILE A 20 -25.69 -36.35 -38.12
CA ILE A 20 -26.89 -35.65 -37.58
C ILE A 20 -26.47 -34.95 -36.29
N ILE A 21 -26.56 -33.61 -36.29
CA ILE A 21 -26.35 -32.81 -35.07
C ILE A 21 -27.65 -32.81 -34.28
N ARG A 22 -27.76 -33.61 -33.23
CA ARG A 22 -28.90 -33.68 -32.34
C ARG A 22 -29.08 -32.37 -31.62
N TYR A 23 -28.02 -31.92 -30.93
CA TYR A 23 -27.95 -30.59 -30.34
C TYR A 23 -26.53 -30.03 -30.41
N PHE A 24 -26.45 -28.70 -30.41
CA PHE A 24 -25.24 -27.92 -30.21
C PHE A 24 -25.68 -26.66 -29.44
N ARG A 25 -25.28 -26.55 -28.19
CA ARG A 25 -25.78 -25.52 -27.25
C ARG A 25 -24.76 -25.13 -26.21
N LEU A 26 -25.02 -24.02 -25.50
CA LEU A 26 -24.34 -23.65 -24.30
C LEU A 26 -24.97 -24.34 -23.09
N GLN A 27 -24.16 -24.57 -22.08
CA GLN A 27 -24.63 -25.01 -20.77
C GLN A 27 -25.07 -23.86 -19.89
N GLU A 28 -24.39 -22.70 -20.03
CA GLU A 28 -24.66 -21.46 -19.28
C GLU A 28 -25.79 -20.66 -19.94
N SER A 29 -26.45 -19.81 -19.11
CA SER A 29 -27.50 -18.91 -19.54
C SER A 29 -26.99 -17.48 -19.76
N VAL A 30 -27.65 -16.74 -20.67
CA VAL A 30 -27.42 -15.31 -20.90
C VAL A 30 -27.76 -14.47 -19.64
N PRO A 31 -27.16 -13.28 -19.45
CA PRO A 31 -26.22 -12.61 -20.34
C PRO A 31 -24.76 -13.03 -20.14
N PHE A 32 -23.96 -12.94 -21.21
CA PHE A 32 -22.53 -13.20 -21.18
C PHE A 32 -21.72 -11.92 -21.19
N PHE A 33 -20.63 -11.89 -20.45
CA PHE A 33 -19.73 -10.74 -20.36
C PHE A 33 -18.34 -11.06 -20.85
N GLN A 34 -17.63 -10.04 -21.31
CA GLN A 34 -16.21 -10.17 -21.65
C GLN A 34 -15.43 -10.81 -20.50
N GLY A 35 -14.59 -11.79 -20.82
CA GLY A 35 -13.83 -12.57 -19.86
C GLY A 35 -14.58 -13.78 -19.25
N ASP A 36 -15.86 -13.97 -19.58
CA ASP A 36 -16.56 -15.18 -19.19
C ASP A 36 -16.05 -16.39 -19.98
N THR A 37 -16.14 -17.57 -19.37
CA THR A 37 -15.88 -18.84 -20.04
C THR A 37 -17.18 -19.60 -20.10
N VAL A 38 -17.56 -20.06 -21.28
CA VAL A 38 -18.77 -20.82 -21.54
C VAL A 38 -18.45 -22.23 -21.98
N THR A 39 -19.31 -23.17 -21.67
CA THR A 39 -19.20 -24.57 -22.05
C THR A 39 -20.15 -24.88 -23.20
N LEU A 40 -19.60 -25.17 -24.35
CA LEU A 40 -20.33 -25.75 -25.47
C LEU A 40 -20.57 -27.23 -25.21
N SER A 41 -21.75 -27.72 -25.53
CA SER A 41 -22.05 -29.14 -25.50
C SER A 41 -22.79 -29.55 -26.77
N TRP A 42 -22.50 -30.75 -27.25
CA TRP A 42 -23.10 -31.27 -28.47
C TRP A 42 -23.37 -32.77 -28.34
N GLN A 43 -24.30 -33.22 -29.16
CA GLN A 43 -24.50 -34.62 -29.48
C GLN A 43 -24.63 -34.76 -30.99
N ILE A 44 -23.77 -35.55 -31.59
CA ILE A 44 -23.66 -35.72 -33.03
C ILE A 44 -23.55 -37.20 -33.32
N ASP A 45 -24.51 -37.69 -34.12
CA ASP A 45 -24.55 -39.11 -34.52
C ASP A 45 -23.93 -39.27 -35.88
N GLY A 46 -23.22 -40.35 -36.10
CA GLY A 46 -22.67 -40.77 -37.40
C GLY A 46 -21.51 -39.90 -37.90
N ALA A 47 -20.86 -39.10 -37.10
CA ALA A 47 -19.70 -38.32 -37.47
C ALA A 47 -18.40 -39.09 -37.25
N ASN A 48 -17.47 -39.02 -38.20
CA ASN A 48 -16.10 -39.49 -38.07
C ASN A 48 -15.22 -38.36 -37.49
N HIS A 49 -15.46 -37.09 -37.90
CA HIS A 49 -14.73 -35.93 -37.45
C HIS A 49 -15.66 -34.80 -37.04
N ILE A 50 -15.37 -34.13 -35.98
CA ILE A 50 -16.12 -32.96 -35.45
C ILE A 50 -15.15 -31.79 -35.35
N TYR A 51 -15.48 -30.67 -35.98
CA TYR A 51 -14.74 -29.42 -35.96
C TYR A 51 -15.54 -28.33 -35.29
N ILE A 52 -14.90 -27.61 -34.38
CA ILE A 52 -15.43 -26.36 -33.82
C ILE A 52 -14.50 -25.23 -34.20
N ASP A 53 -15.03 -24.23 -34.93
CA ASP A 53 -14.23 -23.12 -35.49
C ASP A 53 -12.97 -23.64 -36.22
N GLU A 54 -13.17 -24.62 -37.14
CA GLU A 54 -12.16 -25.29 -37.96
C GLU A 54 -11.12 -26.12 -37.15
N GLN A 55 -11.25 -26.26 -35.85
CA GLN A 55 -10.37 -27.13 -35.05
C GLN A 55 -11.09 -28.43 -34.69
N GLU A 56 -10.41 -29.54 -34.97
CA GLU A 56 -10.94 -30.85 -34.61
C GLU A 56 -11.06 -31.03 -33.10
N ARG A 57 -12.20 -31.57 -32.69
CA ARG A 57 -12.53 -31.78 -31.27
C ARG A 57 -13.05 -33.19 -31.05
N HIS A 58 -12.61 -33.75 -29.91
CA HIS A 58 -13.08 -35.05 -29.44
C HIS A 58 -13.91 -34.84 -28.16
N GLY A 59 -14.83 -35.78 -27.89
CA GLY A 59 -15.76 -35.69 -26.76
C GLY A 59 -17.07 -35.02 -27.11
N ASP A 60 -17.77 -34.53 -26.11
CA ASP A 60 -19.14 -34.00 -26.17
C ASP A 60 -19.24 -32.55 -25.65
N SER A 61 -18.14 -31.97 -25.21
CA SER A 61 -18.11 -30.62 -24.66
C SER A 61 -16.76 -29.95 -24.84
N PHE A 62 -16.76 -28.61 -24.86
CA PHE A 62 -15.57 -27.76 -24.99
C PHE A 62 -15.81 -26.40 -24.36
N ARG A 63 -14.80 -25.87 -23.63
CA ARG A 63 -14.84 -24.55 -23.03
C ARG A 63 -14.31 -23.50 -23.98
N VAL A 64 -15.04 -22.38 -24.11
CA VAL A 64 -14.68 -21.22 -24.95
C VAL A 64 -14.62 -19.98 -24.07
N SER A 65 -13.53 -19.24 -24.22
CA SER A 65 -13.34 -17.93 -23.60
C SER A 65 -13.98 -16.82 -24.45
N LEU A 66 -14.64 -15.87 -23.80
CA LEU A 66 -15.33 -14.75 -24.45
C LEU A 66 -14.49 -13.48 -24.27
N ASP A 67 -13.38 -13.35 -25.01
CA ASP A 67 -12.38 -12.31 -24.78
C ASP A 67 -12.72 -10.95 -25.40
N SER A 68 -13.67 -10.90 -26.35
CA SER A 68 -14.05 -9.69 -27.06
C SER A 68 -15.54 -9.40 -26.95
N VAL A 69 -15.87 -8.11 -26.83
CA VAL A 69 -17.26 -7.60 -26.85
C VAL A 69 -17.83 -7.69 -28.27
N GLY A 70 -19.11 -7.98 -28.36
CA GLY A 70 -19.87 -8.08 -29.62
C GLY A 70 -20.38 -9.49 -29.86
N THR A 71 -20.87 -9.73 -31.07
CA THR A 71 -21.46 -11.04 -31.46
C THR A 71 -20.33 -12.01 -31.82
N LYS A 72 -20.18 -13.07 -31.00
CA LYS A 72 -19.31 -14.21 -31.33
C LYS A 72 -20.12 -15.27 -32.02
N ILE A 73 -19.60 -15.76 -33.16
CA ILE A 73 -20.17 -16.84 -33.93
C ILE A 73 -19.31 -18.06 -33.73
N ILE A 74 -19.92 -19.18 -33.35
CA ILE A 74 -19.24 -20.47 -33.17
C ILE A 74 -19.90 -21.45 -34.13
N LYS A 75 -19.10 -22.06 -34.98
CA LYS A 75 -19.55 -23.04 -36.00
C LYS A 75 -19.11 -24.45 -35.58
N VAL A 76 -20.06 -25.36 -35.55
CA VAL A 76 -19.76 -26.79 -35.49
C VAL A 76 -19.96 -27.41 -36.87
N ARG A 77 -18.98 -28.19 -37.31
CA ARG A 77 -19.03 -28.97 -38.56
C ARG A 77 -18.72 -30.44 -38.25
N ALA A 78 -19.58 -31.31 -38.63
CA ALA A 78 -19.43 -32.76 -38.47
C ALA A 78 -19.34 -33.41 -39.86
N THR A 79 -18.44 -34.32 -40.05
CA THR A 79 -18.18 -34.95 -41.35
C THR A 79 -18.07 -36.46 -41.21
N ASN A 80 -18.51 -37.17 -42.26
CA ASN A 80 -18.23 -38.56 -42.52
C ASN A 80 -18.05 -38.79 -44.07
N SER A 81 -17.95 -40.05 -44.52
CA SER A 81 -17.82 -40.39 -45.94
C SER A 81 -19.02 -39.90 -46.79
N ASP A 82 -20.20 -39.78 -46.21
CA ASP A 82 -21.45 -39.56 -46.92
C ASP A 82 -21.96 -38.12 -46.85
N GLY A 83 -21.28 -37.26 -46.04
CA GLY A 83 -21.65 -35.89 -46.06
C GLY A 83 -21.14 -35.04 -44.89
N ILE A 84 -21.70 -33.83 -44.82
CA ILE A 84 -21.35 -32.80 -43.85
C ILE A 84 -22.63 -32.26 -43.21
N ALA A 85 -22.62 -32.09 -41.88
CA ALA A 85 -23.62 -31.37 -41.14
C ALA A 85 -22.99 -30.17 -40.45
N GLU A 86 -23.65 -29.02 -40.48
CA GLU A 86 -23.16 -27.79 -39.86
C GLU A 86 -24.24 -27.15 -39.00
N ARG A 87 -23.82 -26.50 -37.91
CA ARG A 87 -24.69 -25.66 -37.11
C ARG A 87 -23.89 -24.47 -36.58
N ILE A 88 -24.54 -23.32 -36.47
CA ILE A 88 -23.98 -22.06 -35.99
C ILE A 88 -24.71 -21.68 -34.70
N LEU A 89 -23.92 -21.26 -33.72
CA LEU A 89 -24.36 -20.64 -32.49
C LEU A 89 -23.89 -19.19 -32.49
N ARG A 90 -24.78 -18.28 -32.12
CA ARG A 90 -24.47 -16.84 -31.97
C ARG A 90 -24.59 -16.46 -30.51
N LEU A 91 -23.58 -15.73 -30.03
CA LEU A 91 -23.45 -15.28 -28.65
C LEU A 91 -23.20 -13.80 -28.64
N ASP A 92 -24.04 -13.03 -27.96
CA ASP A 92 -23.79 -11.61 -27.73
C ASP A 92 -23.01 -11.45 -26.42
N VAL A 93 -21.77 -10.98 -26.53
CA VAL A 93 -20.85 -10.75 -25.42
C VAL A 93 -20.91 -9.26 -25.06
N LEU A 94 -21.34 -8.98 -23.86
CA LEU A 94 -21.50 -7.64 -23.32
C LEU A 94 -20.21 -7.11 -22.68
N PRO A 95 -19.98 -5.80 -22.66
CA PRO A 95 -18.89 -5.21 -21.92
C PRO A 95 -19.13 -5.36 -20.41
N CYS A 96 -18.07 -5.63 -19.65
CA CYS A 96 -18.11 -5.56 -18.19
C CYS A 96 -18.28 -4.11 -17.73
N PRO A 97 -18.90 -3.86 -16.57
CA PRO A 97 -18.82 -2.58 -15.90
C PRO A 97 -17.37 -2.15 -15.67
N LYS A 98 -17.06 -0.91 -16.07
CA LYS A 98 -15.74 -0.31 -15.88
C LYS A 98 -15.82 0.71 -14.78
N PHE A 99 -15.07 0.47 -13.70
CA PHE A 99 -15.02 1.33 -12.52
C PHE A 99 -13.81 2.26 -12.60
N ASN A 100 -14.04 3.54 -12.84
CA ASN A 100 -13.04 4.60 -12.74
C ASN A 100 -13.30 5.35 -11.44
N ILE A 101 -12.57 5.00 -10.38
CA ILE A 101 -12.78 5.55 -9.03
C ILE A 101 -11.49 6.17 -8.53
N TYR A 102 -11.60 7.41 -8.04
CA TYR A 102 -10.48 8.26 -7.65
C TYR A 102 -10.70 8.78 -6.23
N PRO A 103 -10.14 8.10 -5.21
CA PRO A 103 -10.08 8.66 -3.87
C PRO A 103 -9.05 9.79 -3.81
N SER A 104 -9.34 10.86 -3.06
CA SER A 104 -8.37 11.94 -2.82
C SER A 104 -7.18 11.48 -1.97
N ALA A 105 -7.39 10.47 -1.13
CA ALA A 105 -6.37 9.80 -0.33
C ALA A 105 -6.83 8.38 0.02
N THR A 106 -5.90 7.45 0.16
CA THR A 106 -6.15 6.07 0.61
C THR A 106 -5.56 5.79 2.00
N ILE A 107 -4.71 6.70 2.49
CA ILE A 107 -4.10 6.64 3.82
C ILE A 107 -4.31 7.99 4.49
N LEU A 108 -4.78 7.97 5.72
CA LEU A 108 -5.11 9.14 6.53
C LEU A 108 -4.39 9.09 7.87
N HIS A 109 -4.15 10.27 8.45
CA HIS A 109 -3.55 10.36 9.78
C HIS A 109 -4.60 10.11 10.87
N ARG A 110 -4.25 9.24 11.79
CA ARG A 110 -5.07 8.99 12.98
C ARG A 110 -5.25 10.28 13.79
N GLY A 111 -6.51 10.57 14.13
CA GLY A 111 -6.87 11.69 15.01
C GLY A 111 -6.89 13.06 14.35
N ARG A 112 -6.62 13.18 13.04
CA ARG A 112 -6.71 14.48 12.34
C ARG A 112 -8.08 14.77 11.72
N ASN A 113 -9.02 13.80 11.72
CA ASN A 113 -10.34 13.94 11.11
C ASN A 113 -10.27 14.45 9.65
N GLU A 114 -9.34 13.89 8.89
CA GLU A 114 -9.13 14.27 7.48
C GLU A 114 -10.29 13.79 6.62
N ASN A 115 -10.69 14.63 5.66
CA ASN A 115 -11.75 14.31 4.72
C ASN A 115 -11.18 13.54 3.51
N VAL A 116 -11.90 12.53 3.07
CA VAL A 116 -11.68 11.85 1.79
C VAL A 116 -12.81 12.18 0.85
N ILE A 117 -12.44 12.56 -0.37
CA ILE A 117 -13.38 12.75 -1.47
C ILE A 117 -13.23 11.54 -2.40
N LEU A 118 -14.30 10.78 -2.57
CA LEU A 118 -14.39 9.74 -3.61
C LEU A 118 -15.09 10.32 -4.83
N ARG A 119 -14.43 10.25 -5.99
CA ARG A 119 -15.01 10.57 -7.27
C ARG A 119 -15.08 9.32 -8.11
N TRP A 120 -16.18 9.14 -8.86
CA TRP A 120 -16.34 7.97 -9.70
C TRP A 120 -17.02 8.27 -11.02
N THR A 121 -16.67 7.44 -12.01
CA THR A 121 -17.38 7.28 -13.26
C THR A 121 -17.43 5.78 -13.56
N ILE A 122 -18.65 5.24 -13.67
CA ILE A 122 -18.87 3.80 -13.89
C ILE A 122 -19.60 3.64 -15.21
N GLU A 123 -18.93 2.98 -16.15
CA GLU A 123 -19.44 2.76 -17.50
C GLU A 123 -20.01 1.33 -17.62
N ASN A 124 -20.89 1.10 -18.60
CA ASN A 124 -21.49 -0.20 -18.92
C ASN A 124 -22.21 -0.86 -17.74
N ALA A 125 -22.82 -0.05 -16.86
CA ALA A 125 -23.39 -0.49 -15.62
C ALA A 125 -24.78 0.08 -15.38
N ARG A 126 -25.56 -0.65 -14.58
CA ARG A 126 -26.83 -0.19 -14.00
C ARG A 126 -26.94 -0.65 -12.54
N ASN A 127 -27.90 -0.10 -11.81
CA ASN A 127 -28.16 -0.43 -10.41
C ASN A 127 -26.89 -0.39 -9.58
N ILE A 128 -26.22 0.77 -9.60
CA ILE A 128 -24.95 0.97 -8.95
C ILE A 128 -25.19 1.28 -7.48
N LYS A 129 -24.45 0.60 -6.62
CA LYS A 129 -24.54 0.75 -5.17
C LYS A 129 -23.17 1.04 -4.59
N LEU A 130 -23.14 1.93 -3.61
CA LEU A 130 -22.01 2.15 -2.72
C LEU A 130 -22.33 1.52 -1.38
N ILE A 131 -21.46 0.62 -0.95
CA ILE A 131 -21.59 -0.12 0.31
C ILE A 131 -20.41 0.27 1.19
N THR A 132 -20.69 0.62 2.44
CA THR A 132 -19.67 0.91 3.43
C THR A 132 -20.18 0.49 4.81
N GLY A 133 -19.41 -0.37 5.48
CA GLY A 133 -19.88 -1.02 6.71
C GLY A 133 -21.20 -1.77 6.48
N ASN A 134 -22.23 -1.37 7.21
CA ASN A 134 -23.57 -1.97 7.11
C ASN A 134 -24.54 -1.16 6.23
N GLU A 135 -24.09 -0.09 5.60
CA GLU A 135 -24.96 0.80 4.82
C GLU A 135 -24.77 0.58 3.33
N THR A 136 -25.87 0.64 2.59
CA THR A 136 -25.91 0.49 1.13
C THR A 136 -26.76 1.63 0.55
N ILE A 137 -26.20 2.34 -0.41
CA ILE A 137 -26.81 3.49 -1.06
C ILE A 137 -26.78 3.26 -2.57
N GLU A 138 -27.88 3.52 -3.26
CA GLU A 138 -27.89 3.61 -4.73
C GLU A 138 -27.27 4.93 -5.16
N ILE A 139 -26.38 4.87 -6.13
CA ILE A 139 -25.63 6.03 -6.63
C ILE A 139 -25.73 6.13 -8.16
N PRO A 140 -25.59 7.34 -8.74
CA PRO A 140 -25.55 7.52 -10.18
C PRO A 140 -24.24 6.97 -10.80
N THR A 141 -24.21 6.89 -12.11
CA THR A 141 -23.03 6.45 -12.88
C THR A 141 -21.81 7.34 -12.69
N THR A 142 -22.02 8.62 -12.40
CA THR A 142 -20.96 9.60 -12.09
C THR A 142 -21.33 10.38 -10.85
N GLY A 143 -20.34 10.67 -10.02
CA GLY A 143 -20.60 11.46 -8.81
C GLY A 143 -19.34 11.63 -7.95
N GLU A 144 -19.56 12.35 -6.86
CA GLU A 144 -18.57 12.50 -5.79
C GLU A 144 -19.25 12.49 -4.42
N VAL A 145 -18.51 12.07 -3.43
CA VAL A 145 -18.94 12.10 -2.04
C VAL A 145 -17.75 12.39 -1.12
N THR A 146 -18.01 13.14 -0.07
CA THR A 146 -17.01 13.44 0.96
C THR A 146 -17.39 12.75 2.26
N PHE A 147 -16.43 12.12 2.90
CA PHE A 147 -16.62 11.52 4.22
C PHE A 147 -15.34 11.63 5.05
N THR A 148 -15.48 11.43 6.37
CA THR A 148 -14.41 11.55 7.36
C THR A 148 -14.29 10.21 8.10
N PRO A 149 -13.52 9.25 7.59
CA PRO A 149 -13.36 7.97 8.26
C PRO A 149 -12.54 8.15 9.55
N VAL A 150 -12.98 7.48 10.61
CA VAL A 150 -12.29 7.49 11.93
C VAL A 150 -11.54 6.19 12.19
N GLU A 151 -11.80 5.16 11.38
CA GLU A 151 -11.16 3.84 11.41
C GLU A 151 -10.97 3.31 10.00
N ASP A 152 -10.20 2.24 9.85
CA ASP A 152 -10.01 1.57 8.56
C ASP A 152 -11.36 1.23 7.96
N THR A 153 -11.62 1.70 6.75
CA THR A 153 -12.93 1.62 6.09
C THR A 153 -12.76 1.11 4.66
N GLU A 154 -13.66 0.25 4.22
CA GLU A 154 -13.70 -0.21 2.84
C GLU A 154 -14.97 0.29 2.16
N PHE A 155 -14.79 0.93 1.01
CA PHE A 155 -15.89 1.34 0.13
C PHE A 155 -16.00 0.35 -1.00
N ILE A 156 -17.15 -0.31 -1.10
CA ILE A 156 -17.42 -1.31 -2.11
C ILE A 156 -18.41 -0.72 -3.11
N PHE A 157 -17.96 -0.52 -4.33
CA PHE A 157 -18.82 -0.18 -5.46
C PHE A 157 -19.33 -1.47 -6.08
N GLU A 158 -20.64 -1.64 -6.08
CA GLU A 158 -21.31 -2.78 -6.67
C GLU A 158 -22.17 -2.34 -7.83
N ALA A 159 -22.05 -3.00 -8.98
CA ALA A 159 -22.83 -2.65 -10.17
C ALA A 159 -23.25 -3.91 -10.92
N LYS A 160 -24.43 -3.87 -11.55
CA LYS A 160 -24.86 -4.88 -12.52
C LYS A 160 -24.51 -4.43 -13.93
N GLY A 161 -24.21 -5.41 -14.81
CA GLY A 161 -24.06 -5.13 -16.22
C GLY A 161 -25.37 -4.61 -16.86
N LEU A 162 -25.30 -4.03 -18.06
CA LEU A 162 -26.43 -3.37 -18.72
C LEU A 162 -27.66 -4.28 -18.86
N GLU A 163 -27.46 -5.55 -19.22
CA GLU A 163 -28.53 -6.56 -19.35
C GLU A 163 -28.89 -7.23 -18.02
N GLY A 164 -28.27 -6.83 -16.89
CA GLY A 164 -28.49 -7.40 -15.57
C GLY A 164 -27.64 -8.63 -15.30
N GLY A 165 -28.16 -9.58 -14.53
CA GLY A 165 -27.46 -10.84 -14.20
C GLY A 165 -26.31 -10.65 -13.23
N LYS A 166 -25.09 -10.77 -13.71
CA LYS A 166 -23.85 -10.76 -12.92
C LYS A 166 -23.62 -9.44 -12.19
N VAL A 167 -23.20 -9.54 -10.94
CA VAL A 167 -22.80 -8.41 -10.10
C VAL A 167 -21.27 -8.29 -10.12
N PHE A 168 -20.81 -7.08 -10.36
CA PHE A 168 -19.39 -6.72 -10.35
C PHE A 168 -19.10 -5.83 -9.15
N ARG A 169 -17.91 -5.99 -8.57
CA ARG A 169 -17.49 -5.26 -7.36
C ARG A 169 -16.13 -4.64 -7.57
N HIS A 170 -15.96 -3.43 -7.03
CA HIS A 170 -14.69 -2.74 -6.92
C HIS A 170 -14.54 -2.21 -5.50
N ILE A 171 -13.40 -2.49 -4.84
CA ILE A 171 -13.17 -2.16 -3.43
C ILE A 171 -12.10 -1.11 -3.33
N ILE A 172 -12.39 -0.03 -2.61
CA ILE A 172 -11.45 1.04 -2.26
C ILE A 172 -11.20 0.99 -0.76
N PRO A 173 -10.04 0.51 -0.31
CA PRO A 173 -9.66 0.55 1.09
C PRO A 173 -9.13 1.93 1.47
N ILE A 174 -9.64 2.49 2.54
CA ILE A 174 -9.09 3.68 3.21
C ILE A 174 -8.51 3.22 4.54
N ARG A 175 -7.22 3.50 4.75
CA ARG A 175 -6.48 3.06 5.93
C ARG A 175 -6.10 4.25 6.80
N ILE A 176 -6.29 4.12 8.12
CA ILE A 176 -5.92 5.14 9.10
C ILE A 176 -4.62 4.69 9.78
N ARG A 177 -3.60 5.52 9.67
CA ARG A 177 -2.27 5.22 10.18
C ARG A 177 -1.79 6.35 11.09
N GLU A 178 -0.87 6.03 11.96
CA GLU A 178 -0.13 6.99 12.77
C GLU A 178 1.18 7.33 12.05
N SER A 179 1.58 8.61 12.11
CA SER A 179 2.90 9.01 11.62
C SER A 179 3.99 8.46 12.53
N ALA A 180 5.16 8.25 11.97
CA ALA A 180 6.31 7.80 12.75
C ALA A 180 6.63 8.78 13.88
N GLN A 181 6.86 8.23 15.08
CA GLN A 181 7.36 8.96 16.23
C GLN A 181 8.82 8.62 16.42
N ILE A 182 9.69 9.64 16.37
CA ILE A 182 11.13 9.46 16.39
C ILE A 182 11.68 10.09 17.67
N ASP A 183 12.17 9.27 18.59
CA ASP A 183 12.99 9.66 19.72
C ASP A 183 14.44 9.34 19.40
N PHE A 184 15.23 10.37 19.03
CA PHE A 184 16.63 10.24 18.64
C PHE A 184 17.46 11.14 19.53
N LYS A 185 18.43 10.58 20.26
CA LYS A 185 19.21 11.27 21.28
C LYS A 185 20.67 10.89 21.23
N VAL A 186 21.51 11.78 21.72
CA VAL A 186 22.90 11.53 22.06
C VAL A 186 23.11 11.79 23.54
N ASN A 187 23.94 11.02 24.19
CA ASN A 187 24.20 11.17 25.63
C ASN A 187 24.85 12.51 26.00
N ARG A 188 25.56 13.15 25.04
CA ARG A 188 26.18 14.48 25.20
C ARG A 188 26.22 15.21 23.87
N GLN A 189 25.77 16.45 23.80
CA GLN A 189 25.83 17.29 22.59
C GLN A 189 27.18 18.02 22.44
N PHE A 190 27.95 18.10 23.52
CA PHE A 190 29.31 18.65 23.54
C PHE A 190 30.27 17.57 24.04
N SER A 191 31.40 17.41 23.37
CA SER A 191 32.41 16.42 23.73
C SER A 191 33.80 16.88 23.33
N TYR A 192 34.81 16.19 23.73
CA TYR A 192 36.16 16.35 23.20
C TYR A 192 36.40 15.40 22.03
N PRO A 193 37.31 15.73 21.11
CA PRO A 193 37.64 14.85 20.00
C PRO A 193 38.01 13.44 20.45
N ASN A 194 37.50 12.44 19.69
CA ASN A 194 37.76 11.02 19.89
C ASN A 194 37.28 10.43 21.24
N LEU A 195 36.41 11.12 21.97
CA LEU A 195 35.72 10.52 23.11
C LEU A 195 34.43 9.78 22.62
N PRO A 196 34.16 8.59 23.15
CA PRO A 196 32.99 7.83 22.77
C PRO A 196 31.70 8.52 23.21
N LEU A 197 30.74 8.55 22.34
CA LEU A 197 29.38 9.04 22.55
C LEU A 197 28.40 7.93 22.23
N LEU A 198 27.28 7.91 22.90
CA LEU A 198 26.23 6.94 22.68
C LEU A 198 25.03 7.62 21.99
N LEU A 199 24.77 7.23 20.77
CA LEU A 199 23.51 7.54 20.07
C LEU A 199 22.47 6.52 20.51
N THR A 200 21.27 6.96 20.81
CA THR A 200 20.13 6.12 21.13
C THR A 200 18.91 6.54 20.33
N TRP A 201 18.12 5.58 19.89
CA TRP A 201 16.88 5.87 19.18
C TRP A 201 15.79 4.88 19.52
N LYS A 202 14.55 5.37 19.42
CA LYS A 202 13.33 4.60 19.44
C LYS A 202 12.39 5.19 18.40
N VAL A 203 11.93 4.34 17.50
CA VAL A 203 10.98 4.71 16.45
C VAL A 203 9.72 3.88 16.61
N GLU A 204 8.57 4.52 16.63
CA GLU A 204 7.26 3.90 16.63
C GLU A 204 6.53 4.27 15.32
N ASN A 205 5.73 3.37 14.77
CA ASN A 205 4.95 3.55 13.55
C ASN A 205 5.79 3.88 12.29
N GLY A 206 7.06 3.47 12.24
CA GLY A 206 7.90 3.57 11.06
C GLY A 206 7.95 2.24 10.31
N ASP A 207 8.13 2.26 9.00
CA ASP A 207 8.32 1.07 8.16
C ASP A 207 9.81 0.70 8.07
N SER A 208 10.68 1.70 7.98
CA SER A 208 12.13 1.51 7.94
C SER A 208 12.87 2.65 8.64
N VAL A 209 14.02 2.34 9.20
CA VAL A 209 14.87 3.27 9.93
C VAL A 209 16.28 3.18 9.38
N SER A 210 16.90 4.31 9.06
CA SER A 210 18.31 4.37 8.67
C SER A 210 19.01 5.53 9.35
N ILE A 211 20.30 5.38 9.62
CA ILE A 211 21.15 6.43 10.14
C ILE A 211 22.27 6.68 9.13
N ASP A 212 22.45 7.94 8.72
CA ASP A 212 23.49 8.33 7.75
C ASP A 212 24.84 7.80 8.21
N LYS A 213 25.62 7.20 7.30
CA LYS A 213 26.90 6.51 7.49
C LYS A 213 26.82 5.12 8.14
N PHE A 214 25.69 4.74 8.76
CA PHE A 214 25.53 3.45 9.45
C PHE A 214 24.49 2.53 8.79
N GLY A 215 23.77 3.02 7.75
CA GLY A 215 22.79 2.23 7.00
C GLY A 215 21.52 1.94 7.79
N GLU A 216 20.84 0.86 7.37
CA GLU A 216 19.59 0.42 8.00
C GLU A 216 19.81 -0.02 9.45
N GLN A 217 18.85 0.35 10.29
CA GLN A 217 18.87 0.10 11.71
C GLN A 217 17.54 -0.48 12.20
N PRO A 218 17.54 -1.23 13.32
CA PRO A 218 16.30 -1.65 13.95
C PRO A 218 15.53 -0.43 14.50
N HIS A 219 14.24 -0.59 14.75
CA HIS A 219 13.37 0.49 15.25
C HIS A 219 13.77 1.00 16.64
N LYS A 220 14.52 0.22 17.39
CA LYS A 220 15.09 0.63 18.67
C LYS A 220 16.54 0.15 18.75
N GLY A 221 17.43 1.05 19.13
CA GLY A 221 18.84 0.69 19.24
C GLY A 221 19.69 1.73 19.91
N GLN A 222 20.96 1.38 19.99
CA GLN A 222 22.02 2.26 20.45
C GLN A 222 23.29 1.99 19.65
N LEU A 223 24.10 3.02 19.44
CA LEU A 223 25.33 2.97 18.67
C LEU A 223 26.39 3.85 19.34
N GLU A 224 27.56 3.28 19.59
CA GLU A 224 28.70 4.04 20.05
C GLU A 224 29.43 4.67 18.85
N VAL A 225 29.73 5.96 18.96
CA VAL A 225 30.41 6.75 17.93
C VAL A 225 31.53 7.59 18.55
N THR A 226 32.62 7.79 17.81
CA THR A 226 33.79 8.55 18.27
C THR A 226 34.13 9.66 17.29
N PRO A 227 33.37 10.78 17.30
CA PRO A 227 33.63 11.89 16.37
C PRO A 227 34.91 12.65 16.73
N GLY A 228 35.70 12.97 15.72
CA GLY A 228 36.92 13.80 15.87
C GLY A 228 36.69 15.28 15.62
N VAL A 229 35.58 15.63 14.96
CA VAL A 229 35.17 16.99 14.58
C VAL A 229 33.68 17.16 14.79
N ASP A 230 33.20 18.40 14.70
CA ASP A 230 31.76 18.69 14.71
C ASP A 230 31.03 17.81 13.72
N THR A 231 30.05 17.04 14.21
CA THR A 231 29.40 16.01 13.40
C THR A 231 27.88 16.07 13.57
N ASN A 232 27.20 16.00 12.42
CA ASN A 232 25.75 15.82 12.36
C ASN A 232 25.43 14.33 12.18
N TYR A 233 24.57 13.83 13.05
CA TYR A 233 23.97 12.50 12.94
C TYR A 233 22.53 12.67 12.48
N VAL A 234 22.16 11.99 11.39
CA VAL A 234 20.87 12.10 10.77
C VAL A 234 20.20 10.74 10.79
N ILE A 235 19.02 10.68 11.40
CA ILE A 235 18.15 9.51 11.31
C ILE A 235 17.04 9.80 10.30
N ARG A 236 16.80 8.85 9.40
CA ARG A 236 15.73 8.87 8.40
C ARG A 236 14.78 7.73 8.70
N VAL A 237 13.52 8.04 8.77
CA VAL A 237 12.45 7.09 9.02
C VAL A 237 11.42 7.22 7.91
N ARG A 238 11.11 6.12 7.25
CA ARG A 238 10.01 6.06 6.28
C ARG A 238 8.78 5.50 6.97
N ASP A 239 7.65 6.13 6.74
CA ASP A 239 6.34 5.69 7.19
C ASP A 239 5.32 5.72 6.03
N ALA A 240 4.06 5.45 6.32
CA ALA A 240 2.97 5.46 5.34
C ALA A 240 2.75 6.82 4.65
N PHE A 241 3.31 7.91 5.18
CA PHE A 241 3.15 9.28 4.68
C PHE A 241 4.41 9.81 3.97
N GLY A 242 5.52 9.08 4.05
CA GLY A 242 6.77 9.44 3.42
C GLY A 242 7.99 9.33 4.33
N GLU A 243 9.01 10.16 4.08
CA GLU A 243 10.24 10.16 4.84
C GLU A 243 10.26 11.29 5.88
N GLN A 244 10.54 10.95 7.12
CA GLN A 244 10.80 11.89 8.20
C GLN A 244 12.27 11.88 8.57
N ILE A 245 12.83 13.07 8.82
CA ILE A 245 14.25 13.25 9.12
C ILE A 245 14.40 13.94 10.47
N ARG A 246 15.34 13.45 11.30
CA ARG A 246 15.79 14.12 12.51
C ARG A 246 17.30 14.20 12.51
N THR A 247 17.83 15.34 12.96
CA THR A 247 19.27 15.61 12.99
C THR A 247 19.70 15.97 14.41
N ILE A 248 20.81 15.40 14.84
CA ILE A 248 21.49 15.77 16.09
C ILE A 248 22.88 16.27 15.71
N THR A 249 23.23 17.44 16.19
CA THR A 249 24.56 18.01 16.04
C THR A 249 25.36 17.78 17.32
N VAL A 250 26.54 17.20 17.17
CA VAL A 250 27.52 17.07 18.24
C VAL A 250 28.66 18.04 17.93
N ARG A 251 28.98 18.86 18.91
CA ARG A 251 30.04 19.87 18.80
C ARG A 251 31.26 19.45 19.63
N MET A 252 32.45 19.67 19.07
CA MET A 252 33.71 19.39 19.73
C MET A 252 34.22 20.60 20.49
N LEU A 253 34.51 20.38 21.73
CA LEU A 253 35.20 21.37 22.57
C LEU A 253 36.71 21.34 22.28
N PRO A 254 37.38 22.50 22.27
CA PRO A 254 38.83 22.51 22.19
C PRO A 254 39.45 21.78 23.41
N LEU A 255 40.52 21.07 23.15
CA LEU A 255 41.25 20.44 24.24
C LEU A 255 41.77 21.50 25.19
N PRO A 256 41.77 21.23 26.50
CA PRO A 256 42.34 22.14 27.47
C PRO A 256 43.84 22.35 27.19
N VAL A 257 44.26 23.60 27.15
CA VAL A 257 45.67 23.98 26.94
C VAL A 257 46.27 24.39 28.28
N ILE A 258 47.38 23.74 28.66
CA ILE A 258 48.14 24.16 29.80
C ILE A 258 48.86 25.46 29.41
N LYS A 259 48.40 26.59 29.96
CA LYS A 259 49.01 27.91 29.69
C LYS A 259 50.28 28.16 30.47
N GLU A 260 50.35 27.67 31.68
CA GLU A 260 51.46 27.93 32.56
C GLU A 260 51.60 26.81 33.60
N ILE A 261 52.83 26.41 33.84
CA ILE A 261 53.17 25.53 34.95
C ILE A 261 54.07 26.36 35.86
N LEU A 262 53.51 26.86 36.96
CA LEU A 262 54.30 27.54 37.99
C LEU A 262 55.03 26.47 38.84
N VAL A 263 56.30 26.37 38.65
CA VAL A 263 57.16 25.57 39.56
C VAL A 263 57.67 26.55 40.60
N PRO A 264 57.27 26.45 41.89
CA PRO A 264 57.83 27.30 42.92
C PRO A 264 59.31 26.96 43.04
N ILE A 265 60.17 27.97 42.73
CA ILE A 265 61.61 27.86 42.99
C ILE A 265 61.76 27.96 44.49
N PRO A 266 62.31 26.96 45.19
CA PRO A 266 62.53 27.06 46.59
C PRO A 266 63.53 28.21 46.88
N ASN A 267 63.18 29.15 47.77
CA ASN A 267 64.05 30.21 48.19
C ASN A 267 65.17 29.55 48.96
N ILE A 268 66.34 29.37 48.38
CA ILE A 268 67.52 28.82 49.00
C ILE A 268 68.11 29.95 49.84
N ASP A 269 67.66 30.12 51.09
CA ASP A 269 68.37 30.89 52.08
C ASP A 269 69.71 30.20 52.34
N LYS A 270 70.80 30.95 52.31
CA LYS A 270 72.20 30.50 52.35
C LYS A 270 72.64 29.85 53.66
N ASN A 271 71.73 29.51 54.51
CA ASN A 271 72.00 28.64 55.66
C ASN A 271 71.56 27.22 55.42
N LEU A 272 72.50 26.41 55.00
CA LEU A 272 72.30 25.01 54.66
C LEU A 272 71.83 24.24 55.89
N ASP A 273 70.52 24.17 56.06
CA ASP A 273 69.94 23.05 56.81
C ASP A 273 69.22 22.18 55.73
N ILE A 274 69.85 21.04 55.44
CA ILE A 274 69.42 20.13 54.39
C ILE A 274 68.20 19.36 54.88
N SER A 275 67.03 20.01 54.97
CA SER A 275 65.74 19.32 54.99
C SER A 275 65.19 19.32 53.61
N TYR A 276 65.06 18.16 52.98
CA TYR A 276 64.53 17.93 51.68
C TYR A 276 63.06 18.32 51.67
N VAL A 277 62.74 19.51 51.16
CA VAL A 277 61.36 19.92 50.87
C VAL A 277 61.01 19.52 49.41
N ALA A 278 60.19 18.52 49.28
CA ALA A 278 59.71 18.10 47.99
C ALA A 278 59.00 19.26 47.26
N PRO A 279 59.35 19.57 46.03
CA PRO A 279 58.71 20.68 45.24
C PRO A 279 57.24 20.41 45.05
N GLN A 280 56.40 21.37 45.48
CA GLN A 280 54.97 21.32 45.17
C GLN A 280 54.74 21.95 43.78
N PHE A 281 54.31 21.13 42.82
CA PHE A 281 53.92 21.60 41.51
C PHE A 281 52.48 22.09 41.54
N ARG A 282 52.21 23.33 41.15
CA ARG A 282 50.86 23.84 40.86
C ARG A 282 50.72 24.02 39.36
N ALA A 283 49.93 23.17 38.75
CA ALA A 283 49.52 23.36 37.37
C ALA A 283 48.17 24.08 37.33
N SER A 284 48.12 25.25 36.66
CA SER A 284 46.84 25.87 36.35
C SER A 284 46.38 25.44 34.96
N VAL A 285 45.31 24.69 34.94
CA VAL A 285 44.63 24.28 33.70
C VAL A 285 43.48 25.24 33.46
N SER A 286 43.55 26.01 32.36
CA SER A 286 42.42 26.84 31.91
C SER A 286 41.47 25.97 31.13
N ILE A 287 40.44 25.46 31.80
CA ILE A 287 39.32 24.79 31.14
C ILE A 287 38.31 25.89 30.75
N PRO A 288 37.97 26.09 29.50
CA PRO A 288 36.91 27.03 29.15
C PRO A 288 35.62 26.58 29.80
N THR A 289 35.00 27.43 30.58
CA THR A 289 33.73 27.14 31.23
C THR A 289 32.61 27.11 30.13
N LEU A 290 31.60 26.28 30.36
CA LEU A 290 30.46 26.15 29.45
C LEU A 290 29.84 27.53 29.13
N ASP A 291 29.77 28.42 30.14
CA ASP A 291 29.24 29.78 30.03
C ASP A 291 30.07 30.67 29.09
N SER A 292 31.41 30.53 29.08
CA SER A 292 32.30 31.30 28.20
C SER A 292 32.22 30.82 26.73
N LEU A 293 31.79 29.57 26.52
CA LEU A 293 31.54 29.00 25.19
C LEU A 293 30.13 29.35 24.68
N LEU A 294 29.13 29.36 25.55
CA LEU A 294 27.76 29.76 25.22
C LEU A 294 27.66 31.23 24.79
N LEU A 295 28.45 32.11 25.39
CA LEU A 295 28.51 33.54 25.00
C LEU A 295 29.09 33.78 23.59
N LYS A 296 29.87 32.83 23.03
CA LYS A 296 30.39 32.91 21.65
C LYS A 296 29.47 32.24 20.62
N LEU A 297 28.46 31.46 21.09
CA LEU A 297 27.44 30.90 20.26
C LEU A 297 26.26 31.86 20.30
N ASN A 298 26.03 32.63 19.23
CA ASN A 298 24.80 33.40 19.01
C ASN A 298 23.65 32.38 18.90
N LEU A 299 23.26 31.75 20.01
CA LEU A 299 22.07 30.93 20.08
C LEU A 299 20.86 31.89 20.06
N PRO A 300 19.89 31.69 19.16
CA PRO A 300 18.64 32.42 19.24
C PRO A 300 18.05 32.18 20.63
N THR A 301 17.73 33.26 21.33
CA THR A 301 16.98 33.19 22.58
C THR A 301 15.72 32.38 22.34
N VAL A 302 15.58 31.27 23.02
CA VAL A 302 14.36 30.46 23.00
C VAL A 302 13.24 31.39 23.48
N PRO A 303 12.18 31.67 22.68
CA PRO A 303 11.05 32.43 23.20
C PRO A 303 10.47 31.67 24.38
N GLU A 304 10.28 32.37 25.50
CA GLU A 304 9.57 31.81 26.67
C GLU A 304 8.23 31.27 26.18
N LEU A 305 8.10 29.95 26.13
CA LEU A 305 6.82 29.28 25.96
C LEU A 305 6.00 29.59 27.21
N LYS A 306 5.12 30.61 27.12
CA LYS A 306 4.10 30.83 28.14
C LYS A 306 3.32 29.54 28.29
N ASN A 307 3.47 28.89 29.43
CA ASN A 307 2.70 27.76 29.88
C ASN A 307 1.19 28.07 29.83
N SER A 308 0.54 27.64 28.74
CA SER A 308 -0.93 27.63 28.67
C SER A 308 -1.44 26.47 27.84
N PHE A 309 -1.08 25.25 28.25
CA PHE A 309 -1.83 24.06 27.86
C PHE A 309 -2.14 23.22 29.10
N PHE A 310 -3.11 23.68 29.89
CA PHE A 310 -3.83 22.78 30.77
C PHE A 310 -4.71 21.88 29.91
N VAL A 311 -4.24 20.67 29.60
CA VAL A 311 -5.11 19.62 29.11
C VAL A 311 -5.97 19.15 30.29
N LYS A 312 -7.24 19.55 30.32
CA LYS A 312 -8.22 18.96 31.23
C LYS A 312 -8.36 17.47 30.89
N PRO A 313 -8.25 16.56 31.86
CA PRO A 313 -8.53 15.15 31.61
C PRO A 313 -10.00 14.99 31.20
N ILE A 314 -10.23 14.31 30.08
CA ILE A 314 -11.57 14.00 29.58
C ILE A 314 -12.16 12.92 30.48
N SER A 315 -13.28 13.25 31.14
CA SER A 315 -14.07 12.35 31.96
C SER A 315 -14.58 11.14 31.16
N PRO A 316 -14.60 9.93 31.73
CA PRO A 316 -14.96 8.70 30.99
C PRO A 316 -16.43 8.55 30.56
N GLU A 317 -17.28 9.53 30.83
CA GLU A 317 -18.73 9.42 30.59
C GLU A 317 -19.25 9.84 29.20
N LYS A 318 -18.40 10.17 28.22
CA LYS A 318 -18.86 10.60 26.88
C LYS A 318 -18.67 9.57 25.76
N LYS A 319 -18.73 8.28 26.08
CA LYS A 319 -18.69 7.20 25.07
C LYS A 319 -20.01 6.95 24.31
N LYS A 320 -21.00 7.83 24.34
CA LYS A 320 -22.31 7.60 23.68
C LYS A 320 -22.74 8.70 22.72
N ARG A 321 -21.87 9.17 21.83
CA ARG A 321 -22.32 10.06 20.72
C ARG A 321 -21.43 10.01 19.48
N TYR A 322 -21.09 8.82 18.98
CA TYR A 322 -20.54 8.69 17.63
C TYR A 322 -21.39 7.69 16.84
N LYS A 323 -22.58 8.12 16.50
CA LYS A 323 -23.40 7.50 15.44
C LYS A 323 -23.92 8.63 14.58
N GLN A 324 -23.11 9.14 13.64
CA GLN A 324 -23.62 9.77 12.42
C GLN A 324 -22.50 10.25 11.46
N PRO A 325 -21.86 9.41 10.67
CA PRO A 325 -21.23 9.90 9.45
C PRO A 325 -22.17 9.92 8.24
N PHE A 326 -23.34 9.21 8.28
CA PHE A 326 -24.13 8.92 7.07
C PHE A 326 -25.36 9.77 6.81
N LYS A 327 -25.90 10.50 7.76
CA LYS A 327 -26.99 11.46 7.45
C LYS A 327 -26.59 12.54 6.44
N SER A 328 -25.29 12.82 6.32
CA SER A 328 -24.80 13.79 5.33
C SER A 328 -24.84 13.25 3.90
N LEU A 329 -24.65 11.96 3.70
CA LEU A 329 -24.70 11.32 2.38
C LEU A 329 -26.11 11.26 1.81
N TYR A 330 -27.09 10.88 2.62
CA TYR A 330 -28.48 10.84 2.21
C TYR A 330 -28.99 12.22 1.80
N ASN A 331 -28.67 13.25 2.58
CA ASN A 331 -29.07 14.64 2.28
C ASN A 331 -28.36 15.23 1.06
N TYR A 332 -27.16 14.74 0.71
CA TYR A 332 -26.43 15.21 -0.46
C TYR A 332 -27.05 14.73 -1.78
N PHE A 333 -27.56 13.49 -1.82
CA PHE A 333 -28.12 12.90 -3.03
C PHE A 333 -29.64 13.12 -3.23
N PHE A 334 -30.40 13.36 -2.15
CA PHE A 334 -31.85 13.36 -2.21
C PHE A 334 -32.53 14.73 -1.91
N ASN A 335 -31.77 15.75 -1.51
CA ASN A 335 -32.28 17.10 -1.26
C ASN A 335 -31.75 18.16 -2.26
N LYS A 336 -31.44 17.78 -3.47
CA LYS A 336 -31.20 18.70 -4.59
C LYS A 336 -32.21 18.46 -5.69
#